data_7091e8b7dda21bce5492d24b42df42a2
#
_entry.id   7091e8b7dda21bce5492d24b42df42a2
#
_cell.length_a   1.000
_cell.length_b   1.000
_cell.length_c   1.000
_cell.angle_alpha   90.00
_cell.angle_beta   90.00
_cell.angle_gamma   90.00
#
_symmetry.space_group_name_H-M   'P 1'
#
loop_
_entity.id
_entity.type
_entity.pdbx_description
1 polymer ?
#
loop_
_entity_poly.entity_id
_entity_poly.type
_entity_poly.pdbx_seq_one_letter_code
_entity_poly.pdbx_strand_id
1 'polypeptide(L)'
;MKYYENIKSSIEFIFSLLLFAVPICILACIAIYVELRVNPIYTQKRVGLNGRVFKIYKLRSMYIDAEKDGPKWASENDERITKVGRIIRKTRIDELPQLVNILKRDMSFIGPRPERPEFIKEFIKYIPDFNDRLLVKPGITGWAQVNGGYSLTPKEKLEFDKYYIKNRGFKLDLLILIKTIIVIFTRHGAR
;
A
#
# COMPACT_ATOMS: atom_id res chain seq x y z
N MET A 1 30.58 -10.07 -18.97
CA MET A 1 30.16 -8.71 -19.39
C MET A 1 28.64 -8.56 -19.37
N LYS A 2 27.84 -9.31 -20.13
CA LYS A 2 26.38 -9.16 -20.23
C LYS A 2 25.62 -9.21 -18.89
N TYR A 3 26.04 -10.08 -17.96
CA TYR A 3 25.45 -10.20 -16.61
C TYR A 3 25.72 -8.97 -15.75
N TYR A 4 26.94 -8.42 -15.80
CA TYR A 4 27.30 -7.18 -15.12
C TYR A 4 26.47 -5.99 -15.61
N GLU A 5 26.34 -5.82 -16.94
CA GLU A 5 25.54 -4.73 -17.54
C GLU A 5 24.06 -4.81 -17.14
N ASN A 6 23.48 -6.03 -17.06
CA ASN A 6 22.11 -6.21 -16.62
C ASN A 6 21.91 -5.81 -15.14
N ILE A 7 22.85 -6.21 -14.26
CA ILE A 7 22.80 -5.83 -12.84
C ILE A 7 22.96 -4.32 -12.68
N LYS A 8 23.94 -3.73 -13.37
CA LYS A 8 24.20 -2.28 -13.37
C LYS A 8 22.96 -1.51 -13.81
N SER A 9 22.37 -1.88 -14.95
CA SER A 9 21.16 -1.24 -15.48
C SER A 9 19.97 -1.36 -14.51
N SER A 10 19.81 -2.51 -13.85
CA SER A 10 18.75 -2.70 -12.84
C SER A 10 18.98 -1.79 -11.62
N ILE A 11 20.22 -1.66 -11.16
CA ILE A 11 20.57 -0.77 -10.04
C ILE A 11 20.33 0.70 -10.42
N GLU A 12 20.77 1.11 -11.60
CA GLU A 12 20.58 2.47 -12.11
C GLU A 12 19.10 2.81 -12.26
N PHE A 13 18.28 1.87 -12.75
CA PHE A 13 16.84 2.04 -12.85
C PHE A 13 16.18 2.22 -11.48
N ILE A 14 16.52 1.35 -10.50
CA ILE A 14 16.00 1.45 -9.12
C ILE A 14 16.43 2.76 -8.48
N PHE A 15 17.70 3.16 -8.68
CA PHE A 15 18.23 4.40 -8.14
C PHE A 15 17.54 5.63 -8.75
N SER A 16 17.30 5.62 -10.06
CA SER A 16 16.55 6.67 -10.75
C SER A 16 15.12 6.79 -10.22
N LEU A 17 14.44 5.66 -9.99
CA LEU A 17 13.09 5.64 -9.43
C LEU A 17 13.05 6.27 -8.01
N LEU A 18 14.04 5.94 -7.17
CA LEU A 18 14.19 6.53 -5.84
C LEU A 18 14.50 8.02 -5.91
N LEU A 19 15.33 8.44 -6.89
CA LEU A 19 15.69 9.83 -7.08
C LEU A 19 14.48 10.71 -7.44
N PHE A 20 13.50 10.18 -8.18
CA PHE A 20 12.23 10.86 -8.45
C PHE A 20 11.25 10.82 -7.27
N ALA A 21 11.20 9.72 -6.55
CA ALA A 21 10.27 9.56 -5.43
C ALA A 21 10.57 10.51 -4.26
N VAL A 22 11.85 10.74 -3.96
CA VAL A 22 12.28 11.57 -2.82
C VAL A 22 11.85 13.03 -2.95
N PRO A 23 12.12 13.76 -4.06
CA PRO A 23 11.65 15.14 -4.23
C PRO A 23 10.12 15.26 -4.15
N ILE A 24 9.39 14.32 -4.74
CA ILE A 24 7.93 14.30 -4.69
C ILE A 24 7.45 14.12 -3.25
N CYS A 25 8.05 13.22 -2.48
CA CYS A 25 7.76 13.05 -1.07
C CYS A 25 8.05 14.32 -0.25
N ILE A 26 9.18 15.00 -0.51
CA ILE A 26 9.55 16.24 0.19
C ILE A 26 8.52 17.32 -0.10
N LEU A 27 8.14 17.55 -1.36
CA LEU A 27 7.12 18.54 -1.73
C LEU A 27 5.77 18.22 -1.07
N ALA A 28 5.36 16.96 -1.08
CA ALA A 28 4.13 16.54 -0.41
C ALA A 28 4.21 16.74 1.11
N CYS A 29 5.36 16.46 1.75
CA CYS A 29 5.57 16.73 3.17
C CYS A 29 5.45 18.23 3.49
N ILE A 30 6.02 19.09 2.66
CA ILE A 30 5.91 20.56 2.83
C ILE A 30 4.44 20.98 2.72
N ALA A 31 3.72 20.50 1.69
CA ALA A 31 2.31 20.84 1.48
C ALA A 31 1.43 20.40 2.67
N ILE A 32 1.64 19.18 3.18
CA ILE A 32 0.93 18.65 4.36
C ILE A 32 1.25 19.49 5.60
N TYR A 33 2.53 19.84 5.80
CA TYR A 33 2.94 20.65 6.95
C TYR A 33 2.33 22.05 6.89
N VAL A 34 2.27 22.66 5.72
CA VAL A 34 1.63 23.98 5.53
C VAL A 34 0.13 23.91 5.85
N GLU A 35 -0.57 22.84 5.40
CA GLU A 35 -2.01 22.68 5.64
C GLU A 35 -2.34 22.35 7.10
N LEU A 36 -1.62 21.43 7.72
CA LEU A 36 -1.97 20.84 9.01
C LEU A 36 -1.11 21.29 10.20
N ARG A 37 0.09 21.84 9.95
CA ARG A 37 1.09 22.22 10.98
C ARG A 37 1.50 21.06 11.90
N VAL A 38 1.51 19.83 11.37
CA VAL A 38 1.88 18.60 12.10
C VAL A 38 2.87 17.75 11.31
N ASN A 39 3.38 16.70 11.95
CA ASN A 39 4.26 15.74 11.28
C ASN A 39 3.58 15.15 10.04
N PRO A 40 4.13 15.37 8.83
CA PRO A 40 3.58 14.86 7.58
C PRO A 40 3.68 13.33 7.44
N ILE A 41 4.56 12.67 8.20
CA ILE A 41 4.67 11.20 8.19
C ILE A 41 3.69 10.61 9.20
N TYR A 42 2.83 9.75 8.71
CA TYR A 42 1.91 8.95 9.49
C TYR A 42 2.37 7.50 9.58
N THR A 43 2.24 6.89 10.74
CA THR A 43 2.55 5.48 10.93
C THR A 43 1.36 4.73 11.54
N GLN A 44 1.15 3.49 11.13
CA GLN A 44 0.08 2.65 11.63
C GLN A 44 0.55 1.20 11.74
N LYS A 45 0.09 0.48 12.77
CA LYS A 45 0.36 -0.96 12.90
C LYS A 45 -0.36 -1.74 11.81
N ARG A 46 0.34 -2.69 11.19
CA ARG A 46 -0.16 -3.61 10.18
C ARG A 46 0.34 -5.01 10.46
N VAL A 47 -0.39 -6.01 9.97
CA VAL A 47 0.00 -7.41 10.08
C VAL A 47 0.65 -7.85 8.77
N GLY A 48 1.82 -8.43 8.86
CA GLY A 48 2.63 -8.91 7.75
C GLY A 48 2.82 -10.42 7.77
N LEU A 49 3.91 -10.86 7.15
CA LEU A 49 4.27 -12.28 7.01
C LEU A 49 4.20 -13.02 8.36
N ASN A 50 3.54 -14.17 8.36
CA ASN A 50 3.35 -15.05 9.51
C ASN A 50 2.77 -14.35 10.75
N GLY A 51 1.96 -13.30 10.55
CA GLY A 51 1.32 -12.58 11.64
C GLY A 51 2.20 -11.52 12.33
N ARG A 52 3.44 -11.30 11.86
CA ARG A 52 4.34 -10.29 12.44
C ARG A 52 3.76 -8.89 12.26
N VAL A 53 3.58 -8.18 13.37
CA VAL A 53 3.12 -6.79 13.35
C VAL A 53 4.29 -5.86 13.05
N PHE A 54 4.07 -4.93 12.10
CA PHE A 54 5.04 -3.89 11.74
C PHE A 54 4.37 -2.52 11.64
N LYS A 55 5.16 -1.43 11.57
CA LYS A 55 4.68 -0.08 11.33
C LYS A 55 4.78 0.25 9.85
N ILE A 56 3.64 0.45 9.18
CA ILE A 56 3.61 0.99 7.83
C ILE A 56 3.85 2.50 7.87
N TYR A 57 4.60 3.02 6.89
CA TYR A 57 4.85 4.46 6.73
C TYR A 57 4.01 5.02 5.59
N LYS A 58 3.36 6.16 5.83
CA LYS A 58 2.57 6.87 4.81
C LYS A 58 2.72 8.38 4.98
N LEU A 59 2.38 9.14 3.94
CA LEU A 59 2.11 10.56 4.12
C LEU A 59 0.73 10.73 4.76
N ARG A 60 0.63 11.73 5.66
CA ARG A 60 -0.63 12.06 6.34
C ARG A 60 -1.61 12.66 5.35
N SER A 61 -2.72 12.02 5.15
CA SER A 61 -3.79 12.44 4.23
C SER A 61 -5.10 12.81 4.94
N MET A 62 -5.15 12.65 6.26
CA MET A 62 -6.33 12.92 7.09
C MET A 62 -5.98 13.85 8.24
N TYR A 63 -6.99 14.53 8.78
CA TYR A 63 -6.87 15.35 9.99
C TYR A 63 -6.38 14.50 11.18
N ILE A 64 -5.85 15.19 12.23
CA ILE A 64 -5.24 14.50 13.40
C ILE A 64 -6.26 13.66 14.15
N ASP A 65 -7.47 14.17 14.27
CA ASP A 65 -8.58 13.57 15.00
C ASP A 65 -9.43 12.60 14.16
N ALA A 66 -8.95 12.22 12.96
CA ALA A 66 -9.66 11.36 12.03
C ALA A 66 -10.10 10.01 12.60
N GLU A 67 -9.45 9.54 13.65
CA GLU A 67 -9.75 8.27 14.33
C GLU A 67 -10.10 8.45 15.82
N LYS A 68 -10.56 9.64 16.24
CA LYS A 68 -10.97 9.90 17.65
C LYS A 68 -12.06 8.92 18.14
N ASP A 69 -12.94 8.51 17.24
CA ASP A 69 -14.02 7.54 17.52
C ASP A 69 -13.62 6.10 17.18
N GLY A 70 -12.33 5.81 17.08
CA GLY A 70 -11.79 4.49 16.75
C GLY A 70 -11.51 4.26 15.26
N PRO A 71 -11.02 3.05 14.95
CA PRO A 71 -10.65 2.69 13.59
C PRO A 71 -11.87 2.56 12.67
N LYS A 72 -11.88 3.30 11.57
CA LYS A 72 -12.95 3.23 10.55
C LYS A 72 -12.33 3.02 9.17
N TRP A 73 -12.98 2.23 8.32
CA TRP A 73 -12.63 2.17 6.91
C TRP A 73 -12.93 3.50 6.24
N ALA A 74 -12.03 3.92 5.35
CA ALA A 74 -12.23 5.13 4.57
C ALA A 74 -13.38 4.93 3.57
N SER A 75 -14.29 5.90 3.51
CA SER A 75 -15.35 5.98 2.50
C SER A 75 -14.87 6.74 1.26
N GLU A 76 -15.66 6.74 0.19
CA GLU A 76 -15.30 7.42 -1.07
C GLU A 76 -15.21 8.95 -0.91
N ASN A 77 -16.13 9.53 -0.13
CA ASN A 77 -16.16 10.97 0.18
C ASN A 77 -15.93 11.21 1.68
N ASP A 78 -14.81 10.69 2.20
CA ASP A 78 -14.48 10.75 3.61
C ASP A 78 -14.06 12.18 4.00
N GLU A 79 -14.88 12.83 4.84
CA GLU A 79 -14.64 14.21 5.32
C GLU A 79 -13.37 14.35 6.16
N ARG A 80 -12.84 13.24 6.66
CA ARG A 80 -11.58 13.23 7.41
C ARG A 80 -10.35 13.49 6.53
N ILE A 81 -10.52 13.45 5.20
CA ILE A 81 -9.42 13.65 4.23
C ILE A 81 -9.21 15.14 4.00
N THR A 82 -7.97 15.62 4.16
CA THR A 82 -7.59 17.02 3.92
C THR A 82 -7.57 17.35 2.43
N LYS A 83 -7.44 18.63 2.05
CA LYS A 83 -7.37 19.04 0.63
C LYS A 83 -6.11 18.46 -0.03
N VAL A 84 -4.93 18.62 0.58
CA VAL A 84 -3.68 18.00 0.11
C VAL A 84 -3.82 16.47 0.16
N GLY A 85 -4.41 15.93 1.22
CA GLY A 85 -4.68 14.51 1.40
C GLY A 85 -5.43 13.90 0.22
N ARG A 86 -6.43 14.60 -0.30
CA ARG A 86 -7.22 14.16 -1.48
C ARG A 86 -6.36 14.04 -2.73
N ILE A 87 -5.41 14.97 -2.92
CA ILE A 87 -4.51 14.94 -4.08
C ILE A 87 -3.53 13.76 -3.98
N ILE A 88 -2.84 13.63 -2.82
CA ILE A 88 -1.81 12.60 -2.64
C ILE A 88 -2.40 11.18 -2.63
N ARG A 89 -3.66 11.00 -2.19
CA ARG A 89 -4.37 9.70 -2.27
C ARG A 89 -4.75 9.35 -3.70
N LYS A 90 -5.30 10.30 -4.47
CA LYS A 90 -5.64 10.10 -5.88
C LYS A 90 -4.43 9.73 -6.73
N THR A 91 -3.25 10.25 -6.40
CA THR A 91 -1.99 9.99 -7.11
C THR A 91 -1.17 8.86 -6.50
N ARG A 92 -1.63 8.26 -5.39
CA ARG A 92 -0.90 7.24 -4.60
C ARG A 92 0.45 7.72 -4.05
N ILE A 93 0.73 9.01 -4.07
CA ILE A 93 1.94 9.61 -3.50
C ILE A 93 2.01 9.37 -1.97
N ASP A 94 0.85 9.28 -1.31
CA ASP A 94 0.77 8.98 0.12
C ASP A 94 1.38 7.62 0.50
N GLU A 95 1.53 6.71 -0.45
CA GLU A 95 2.08 5.37 -0.23
C GLU A 95 3.59 5.27 -0.50
N LEU A 96 4.23 6.31 -1.08
CA LEU A 96 5.67 6.29 -1.39
C LEU A 96 6.56 6.01 -0.16
N PRO A 97 6.28 6.49 1.07
CA PRO A 97 7.09 6.15 2.24
C PRO A 97 7.11 4.65 2.57
N GLN A 98 6.20 3.84 2.02
CA GLN A 98 6.24 2.37 2.18
C GLN A 98 7.46 1.72 1.53
N LEU A 99 8.18 2.42 0.64
CA LEU A 99 9.48 1.97 0.15
C LEU A 99 10.46 1.69 1.29
N VAL A 100 10.36 2.44 2.40
CA VAL A 100 11.12 2.16 3.63
C VAL A 100 10.76 0.80 4.23
N ASN A 101 9.48 0.40 4.16
CA ASN A 101 9.05 -0.92 4.61
C ASN A 101 9.60 -2.06 3.73
N ILE A 102 9.74 -1.82 2.42
CA ILE A 102 10.38 -2.78 1.51
C ILE A 102 11.86 -2.92 1.86
N LEU A 103 12.57 -1.80 2.05
CA LEU A 103 13.99 -1.82 2.46
C LEU A 103 14.19 -2.54 3.80
N LYS A 104 13.26 -2.37 4.75
CA LYS A 104 13.23 -3.09 6.03
C LYS A 104 12.81 -4.55 5.90
N ARG A 105 12.42 -5.00 4.70
CA ARG A 105 11.90 -6.35 4.42
C ARG A 105 10.60 -6.70 5.13
N ASP A 106 9.86 -5.72 5.65
CA ASP A 106 8.52 -5.90 6.21
C ASP A 106 7.49 -6.11 5.10
N MET A 107 7.72 -5.52 3.91
CA MET A 107 6.85 -5.56 2.73
C MET A 107 7.61 -5.99 1.47
N SER A 108 6.84 -6.28 0.43
CA SER A 108 7.27 -6.45 -0.96
C SER A 108 6.59 -5.40 -1.85
N PHE A 109 7.01 -5.25 -3.11
CA PHE A 109 6.24 -4.48 -4.09
C PHE A 109 4.88 -5.11 -4.34
N ILE A 110 4.84 -6.44 -4.48
CA ILE A 110 3.64 -7.21 -4.84
C ILE A 110 3.31 -8.18 -3.70
N GLY A 111 2.03 -8.22 -3.34
CA GLY A 111 1.49 -9.10 -2.30
C GLY A 111 0.12 -8.64 -1.80
N PRO A 112 -0.51 -9.39 -0.90
CA PRO A 112 -1.74 -8.99 -0.22
C PRO A 112 -1.57 -7.64 0.49
N ARG A 113 -2.58 -6.76 0.41
CA ARG A 113 -2.53 -5.49 1.13
C ARG A 113 -2.55 -5.73 2.65
N PRO A 114 -1.61 -5.17 3.43
CA PRO A 114 -1.56 -5.44 4.87
C PRO A 114 -2.75 -4.80 5.58
N GLU A 115 -3.45 -5.60 6.38
CA GLU A 115 -4.59 -5.13 7.20
C GLU A 115 -4.16 -4.77 8.62
N ARG A 116 -5.00 -4.00 9.31
CA ARG A 116 -4.83 -3.65 10.73
C ARG A 116 -5.07 -4.87 11.61
N PRO A 117 -4.36 -5.00 12.75
CA PRO A 117 -4.59 -6.09 13.69
C PRO A 117 -6.04 -6.21 14.16
N GLU A 118 -6.72 -5.05 14.35
CA GLU A 118 -8.10 -4.98 14.78
C GLU A 118 -9.05 -5.60 13.75
N PHE A 119 -8.85 -5.27 12.47
CA PHE A 119 -9.68 -5.80 11.38
C PHE A 119 -9.42 -7.28 11.13
N ILE A 120 -8.17 -7.75 11.25
CA ILE A 120 -7.90 -9.19 11.15
C ILE A 120 -8.63 -9.96 12.25
N LYS A 121 -8.58 -9.46 13.50
CA LYS A 121 -9.31 -10.08 14.62
C LYS A 121 -10.82 -10.11 14.40
N GLU A 122 -11.37 -9.10 13.76
CA GLU A 122 -12.79 -9.04 13.42
C GLU A 122 -13.11 -10.02 12.29
N PHE A 123 -12.35 -10.01 11.19
CA PHE A 123 -12.66 -10.82 10.02
C PHE A 123 -12.52 -12.32 10.26
N ILE A 124 -11.59 -12.76 11.08
CA ILE A 124 -11.44 -14.18 11.45
C ILE A 124 -12.70 -14.75 12.11
N LYS A 125 -13.53 -13.92 12.78
CA LYS A 125 -14.76 -14.40 13.42
C LYS A 125 -15.77 -14.98 12.43
N TYR A 126 -15.78 -14.50 11.18
CA TYR A 126 -16.71 -14.94 10.14
C TYR A 126 -16.01 -15.41 8.83
N ILE A 127 -14.68 -15.26 8.75
CA ILE A 127 -13.83 -15.80 7.69
C ILE A 127 -12.66 -16.52 8.38
N PRO A 128 -12.81 -17.78 8.83
CA PRO A 128 -11.81 -18.47 9.66
C PRO A 128 -10.43 -18.57 9.01
N ASP A 129 -10.37 -18.67 7.69
CA ASP A 129 -9.15 -18.78 6.88
C ASP A 129 -8.57 -17.43 6.43
N PHE A 130 -9.02 -16.30 7.01
CA PHE A 130 -8.53 -14.96 6.65
C PHE A 130 -7.02 -14.78 6.87
N ASN A 131 -6.42 -15.59 7.73
CA ASN A 131 -4.98 -15.59 7.98
C ASN A 131 -4.15 -16.21 6.84
N ASP A 132 -4.74 -16.93 5.89
CA ASP A 132 -3.99 -17.52 4.77
C ASP A 132 -3.27 -16.47 3.92
N ARG A 133 -3.78 -15.25 3.91
CA ARG A 133 -3.15 -14.09 3.26
C ARG A 133 -1.81 -13.69 3.89
N LEU A 134 -1.51 -14.14 5.11
CA LEU A 134 -0.28 -13.86 5.84
C LEU A 134 0.86 -14.85 5.53
N LEU A 135 0.63 -15.82 4.65
CA LEU A 135 1.63 -16.81 4.21
C LEU A 135 2.71 -16.20 3.29
N VAL A 136 2.53 -14.95 2.86
CA VAL A 136 3.49 -14.20 2.05
C VAL A 136 3.67 -12.79 2.61
N LYS A 137 4.74 -12.11 2.18
CA LYS A 137 4.93 -10.70 2.52
C LYS A 137 3.79 -9.86 1.94
N PRO A 138 3.28 -8.89 2.70
CA PRO A 138 2.31 -7.93 2.16
C PRO A 138 2.95 -7.05 1.09
N GLY A 139 2.12 -6.56 0.15
CA GLY A 139 2.55 -5.73 -0.96
C GLY A 139 2.03 -4.29 -0.91
N ILE A 140 2.73 -3.38 -1.60
CA ILE A 140 2.21 -2.05 -1.94
C ILE A 140 1.05 -2.21 -2.93
N THR A 141 1.25 -3.05 -3.95
CA THR A 141 0.20 -3.50 -4.87
C THR A 141 0.01 -5.01 -4.80
N GLY A 142 -1.06 -5.54 -5.40
CA GLY A 142 -1.33 -6.96 -5.38
C GLY A 142 -2.58 -7.32 -6.18
N TRP A 143 -2.86 -8.61 -6.31
CA TRP A 143 -3.91 -9.10 -7.18
C TRP A 143 -5.30 -8.60 -6.80
N ALA A 144 -5.63 -8.52 -5.50
CA ALA A 144 -6.88 -7.93 -5.01
C ALA A 144 -6.97 -6.42 -5.33
N GLN A 145 -5.86 -5.68 -5.15
CA GLN A 145 -5.86 -4.23 -5.39
C GLN A 145 -6.12 -3.87 -6.86
N VAL A 146 -5.60 -4.67 -7.81
CA VAL A 146 -5.75 -4.39 -9.25
C VAL A 146 -7.02 -4.96 -9.88
N ASN A 147 -7.78 -5.79 -9.15
CA ASN A 147 -9.03 -6.39 -9.64
C ASN A 147 -10.29 -5.91 -8.91
N GLY A 148 -10.19 -4.90 -8.06
CA GLY A 148 -11.37 -4.34 -7.36
C GLY A 148 -11.00 -3.41 -6.21
N GLY A 149 -9.83 -3.60 -5.61
CA GLY A 149 -9.29 -2.69 -4.60
C GLY A 149 -10.22 -2.47 -3.41
N TYR A 150 -10.68 -1.25 -3.24
CA TYR A 150 -11.54 -0.86 -2.12
C TYR A 150 -13.00 -1.31 -2.24
N SER A 151 -13.48 -1.66 -3.43
CA SER A 151 -14.87 -2.13 -3.61
C SER A 151 -15.07 -3.58 -3.18
N LEU A 152 -13.99 -4.34 -2.98
CA LEU A 152 -14.06 -5.72 -2.56
C LEU A 152 -14.38 -5.87 -1.07
N THR A 153 -15.26 -6.82 -0.77
CA THR A 153 -15.48 -7.30 0.60
C THR A 153 -14.25 -8.02 1.15
N PRO A 154 -14.11 -8.19 2.48
CA PRO A 154 -13.01 -8.95 3.06
C PRO A 154 -12.87 -10.38 2.50
N LYS A 155 -14.00 -11.04 2.21
CA LYS A 155 -14.03 -12.40 1.65
C LYS A 155 -13.49 -12.43 0.22
N GLU A 156 -13.97 -11.52 -0.63
CA GLU A 156 -13.48 -11.41 -2.01
C GLU A 156 -11.98 -11.07 -2.06
N LYS A 157 -11.52 -10.16 -1.18
CA LYS A 157 -10.08 -9.86 -1.05
C LYS A 157 -9.27 -11.12 -0.73
N LEU A 158 -9.77 -11.94 0.21
CA LEU A 158 -9.10 -13.18 0.57
C LEU A 158 -9.01 -14.15 -0.62
N GLU A 159 -10.06 -14.29 -1.41
CA GLU A 159 -10.06 -15.15 -2.59
C GLU A 159 -9.01 -14.71 -3.61
N PHE A 160 -8.92 -13.41 -3.91
CA PHE A 160 -7.86 -12.85 -4.75
C PHE A 160 -6.46 -13.05 -4.14
N ASP A 161 -6.32 -12.85 -2.84
CA ASP A 161 -5.04 -13.04 -2.15
C ASP A 161 -4.60 -14.51 -2.18
N LYS A 162 -5.52 -15.46 -1.97
CA LYS A 162 -5.27 -16.90 -2.10
C LYS A 162 -4.88 -17.29 -3.53
N TYR A 163 -5.57 -16.73 -4.52
CA TYR A 163 -5.20 -16.93 -5.93
C TYR A 163 -3.76 -16.49 -6.18
N TYR A 164 -3.39 -15.29 -5.72
CA TYR A 164 -2.02 -14.80 -5.84
C TYR A 164 -1.02 -15.72 -5.13
N ILE A 165 -1.28 -16.11 -3.90
CA ILE A 165 -0.39 -16.98 -3.11
C ILE A 165 -0.14 -18.31 -3.81
N LYS A 166 -1.20 -18.90 -4.41
CA LYS A 166 -1.10 -20.17 -5.13
C LYS A 166 -0.36 -20.06 -6.46
N ASN A 167 -0.56 -18.95 -7.19
CA ASN A 167 -0.10 -18.81 -8.58
C ASN A 167 1.04 -17.78 -8.73
N ARG A 168 1.62 -17.30 -7.61
CA ARG A 168 2.68 -16.28 -7.65
C ARG A 168 3.87 -16.72 -8.47
N GLY A 169 4.37 -15.81 -9.27
CA GLY A 169 5.51 -16.03 -10.14
C GLY A 169 5.71 -14.85 -11.07
N PHE A 170 6.81 -14.83 -11.79
CA PHE A 170 7.23 -13.70 -12.62
C PHE A 170 6.12 -13.17 -13.57
N LYS A 171 5.39 -14.08 -14.22
CA LYS A 171 4.31 -13.70 -15.17
C LYS A 171 3.15 -12.99 -14.47
N LEU A 172 2.70 -13.51 -13.32
CA LEU A 172 1.60 -12.90 -12.56
C LEU A 172 2.05 -11.57 -11.94
N ASP A 173 3.26 -11.51 -11.41
CA ASP A 173 3.83 -10.27 -10.85
C ASP A 173 3.93 -9.18 -11.91
N LEU A 174 4.42 -9.49 -13.12
CA LEU A 174 4.48 -8.55 -14.24
C LEU A 174 3.08 -8.08 -14.64
N LEU A 175 2.09 -8.98 -14.70
CA LEU A 175 0.70 -8.62 -14.99
C LEU A 175 0.13 -7.67 -13.91
N ILE A 176 0.43 -7.91 -12.63
CA ILE A 176 0.01 -7.03 -11.53
C ILE A 176 0.64 -5.64 -11.69
N LEU A 177 1.92 -5.55 -12.02
CA LEU A 177 2.59 -4.26 -12.24
C LEU A 177 1.96 -3.48 -13.39
N ILE A 178 1.69 -4.13 -14.54
CA ILE A 178 1.01 -3.51 -15.68
C ILE A 178 -0.38 -3.00 -15.27
N LYS A 179 -1.18 -3.85 -14.62
CA LYS A 179 -2.51 -3.45 -14.12
C LYS A 179 -2.43 -2.33 -13.09
N THR A 180 -1.40 -2.30 -12.24
CA THR A 180 -1.20 -1.23 -11.26
C THR A 180 -1.03 0.12 -11.95
N ILE A 181 -0.23 0.17 -13.03
CA ILE A 181 -0.07 1.39 -13.83
C ILE A 181 -1.42 1.84 -14.40
N ILE A 182 -2.20 0.91 -14.98
CA ILE A 182 -3.53 1.21 -15.51
C ILE A 182 -4.44 1.76 -14.41
N VAL A 183 -4.48 1.12 -13.23
CA VAL A 183 -5.30 1.55 -12.08
C VAL A 183 -4.90 2.96 -11.60
N ILE A 184 -3.61 3.30 -11.58
CA ILE A 184 -3.14 4.64 -11.21
C ILE A 184 -3.67 5.70 -12.19
N PHE A 185 -3.62 5.43 -13.50
CA PHE A 185 -4.08 6.38 -14.52
C PHE A 185 -5.62 6.44 -14.63
N THR A 186 -6.31 5.32 -14.54
CA THR A 186 -7.78 5.26 -14.63
C THR A 186 -8.47 5.62 -13.32
N ARG A 187 -7.71 5.64 -12.20
CA ARG A 187 -8.22 5.85 -10.84
C ARG A 187 -9.29 4.83 -10.40
N HIS A 188 -9.41 3.72 -11.11
CA HIS A 188 -10.39 2.67 -10.77
C HIS A 188 -10.03 2.05 -9.42
N GLY A 189 -11.00 2.01 -8.47
CA GLY A 189 -10.77 1.49 -7.11
C GLY A 189 -9.85 2.34 -6.22
N ALA A 190 -9.55 3.62 -6.59
CA ALA A 190 -8.89 4.59 -5.70
C ALA A 190 -9.94 5.32 -4.85
N ARG A 191 -9.61 5.58 -3.58
CA ARG A 191 -10.43 6.38 -2.63
C ARG A 191 -9.61 7.49 -2.04
#